data_5e9b8b9c069d04a0e12de220f3e5d78e
#
_entry.id   5e9b8b9c069d04a0e12de220f3e5d78e
#
_cell.length_a   1.000
_cell.length_b   1.000
_cell.length_c   1.000
_cell.angle_alpha   90.00
_cell.angle_beta   90.00
_cell.angle_gamma   90.00
#
_symmetry.space_group_name_H-M   'P 1'
#
loop_
_entity.id
_entity.type
_entity.pdbx_description
1 polymer ?
#
loop_
_entity_poly.entity_id
_entity_poly.type
_entity_poly.pdbx_seq_one_letter_code
_entity_poly.pdbx_strand_id
1 'polypeptide(L)'
;MRVISLFAGCGGLDLGFKQAGFNIVWANDFDKEATQSYTLNIGNHIVHKNIYDVNITEIPDADILIGGFPCLGFTVAKGKSRELECEYNQLFKEYSRVLEAKQPKYFVVENVTGIQSGEKFKDFFHNVILKSFSSSGIGYRVKYEVLTSSDFGVPQNRKRVIILGTRNDIAVEPKFPLKVIEEKLTLKDAINDLPLEYDLTINNHIGNSHKVKINQYVGNRQLDWNKPSPTITGRGSRTGGAVIHPHPNRHRRLTIRECARIQSFPDNFIFQGSNGACYAQIGNAVPPIMSFFIANQFRPLFGLKLSSFQPIQWQLPYASLILDRMKLESNFFKNVTF
;
A
#
# COMPACT_ATOMS: atom_id res chain seq x y z
N MET A 1 1.72 -12.69 -16.89
CA MET A 1 0.74 -12.69 -15.78
C MET A 1 0.09 -11.33 -15.79
N ARG A 2 -1.20 -11.30 -16.10
CA ARG A 2 -1.97 -10.06 -16.24
C ARG A 2 -2.64 -9.72 -14.92
N VAL A 3 -2.59 -8.44 -14.55
CA VAL A 3 -3.18 -7.92 -13.30
C VAL A 3 -4.11 -6.78 -13.63
N ILE A 4 -5.28 -6.75 -13.02
CA ILE A 4 -6.17 -5.59 -12.97
C ILE A 4 -6.18 -5.03 -11.55
N SER A 5 -6.25 -3.70 -11.44
CA SER A 5 -6.15 -2.98 -10.16
C SER A 5 -7.33 -2.05 -9.95
N LEU A 6 -8.00 -2.19 -8.81
CA LEU A 6 -9.09 -1.33 -8.38
C LEU A 6 -8.64 -0.43 -7.24
N PHE A 7 -9.14 0.80 -7.23
CA PHE A 7 -8.78 1.78 -6.19
C PHE A 7 -7.26 1.98 -6.11
N ALA A 8 -6.62 2.07 -7.29
CA ALA A 8 -5.17 2.02 -7.43
C ALA A 8 -4.44 3.19 -6.78
N GLY A 9 -5.14 4.33 -6.58
CA GLY A 9 -4.53 5.55 -6.07
C GLY A 9 -3.37 6.01 -6.96
N CYS A 10 -2.25 6.38 -6.34
CA CYS A 10 -1.01 6.68 -7.08
C CYS A 10 -0.21 5.42 -7.46
N GLY A 11 -0.71 4.21 -7.17
CA GLY A 11 -0.12 2.96 -7.64
C GLY A 11 0.92 2.31 -6.71
N GLY A 12 0.84 2.51 -5.41
CA GLY A 12 1.81 1.90 -4.49
C GLY A 12 1.76 0.36 -4.49
N LEU A 13 0.56 -0.24 -4.54
CA LEU A 13 0.36 -1.68 -4.67
C LEU A 13 0.85 -2.17 -6.04
N ASP A 14 0.46 -1.47 -7.09
CA ASP A 14 0.76 -1.76 -8.50
C ASP A 14 2.27 -1.72 -8.78
N LEU A 15 2.99 -0.74 -8.22
CA LEU A 15 4.43 -0.61 -8.37
C LEU A 15 5.16 -1.85 -7.84
N GLY A 16 4.76 -2.38 -6.67
CA GLY A 16 5.34 -3.61 -6.14
C GLY A 16 5.07 -4.82 -7.02
N PHE A 17 3.86 -4.98 -7.56
CA PHE A 17 3.52 -6.02 -8.53
C PHE A 17 4.34 -5.88 -9.82
N LYS A 18 4.46 -4.66 -10.36
CA LYS A 18 5.29 -4.37 -11.55
C LYS A 18 6.76 -4.74 -11.31
N GLN A 19 7.33 -4.38 -10.15
CA GLN A 19 8.71 -4.72 -9.78
C GLN A 19 8.91 -6.25 -9.59
N ALA A 20 7.86 -6.97 -9.20
CA ALA A 20 7.87 -8.43 -9.15
C ALA A 20 7.68 -9.09 -10.54
N GLY A 21 7.55 -8.30 -11.62
CA GLY A 21 7.45 -8.79 -12.99
C GLY A 21 6.03 -9.13 -13.46
N PHE A 22 5.01 -8.57 -12.80
CA PHE A 22 3.62 -8.65 -13.26
C PHE A 22 3.29 -7.52 -14.23
N ASN A 23 2.39 -7.78 -15.16
CA ASN A 23 1.91 -6.80 -16.12
C ASN A 23 0.54 -6.26 -15.67
N ILE A 24 0.50 -5.02 -15.19
CA ILE A 24 -0.76 -4.33 -14.89
C ILE A 24 -1.37 -3.92 -16.22
N VAL A 25 -2.48 -4.52 -16.59
CA VAL A 25 -3.12 -4.30 -17.89
C VAL A 25 -4.25 -3.27 -17.84
N TRP A 26 -4.77 -3.01 -16.64
CA TRP A 26 -5.82 -2.04 -16.40
C TRP A 26 -5.83 -1.65 -14.92
N ALA A 27 -6.08 -0.38 -14.65
CA ALA A 27 -6.24 0.15 -13.31
C ALA A 27 -7.36 1.19 -13.26
N ASN A 28 -7.91 1.47 -12.07
CA ASN A 28 -8.93 2.50 -11.87
C ASN A 28 -8.73 3.23 -10.56
N ASP A 29 -8.95 4.53 -10.61
CA ASP A 29 -9.16 5.37 -9.43
C ASP A 29 -10.04 6.58 -9.76
N PHE A 30 -10.71 7.14 -8.77
CA PHE A 30 -11.56 8.32 -8.95
C PHE A 30 -10.84 9.64 -8.66
N ASP A 31 -9.66 9.60 -8.03
CA ASP A 31 -8.87 10.78 -7.68
C ASP A 31 -8.00 11.20 -8.85
N LYS A 32 -8.30 12.38 -9.41
CA LYS A 32 -7.61 12.92 -10.59
C LYS A 32 -6.11 13.09 -10.36
N GLU A 33 -5.69 13.63 -9.23
CA GLU A 33 -4.28 13.91 -8.95
C GLU A 33 -3.50 12.60 -8.72
N ALA A 34 -4.14 11.61 -8.10
CA ALA A 34 -3.56 10.29 -7.94
C ALA A 34 -3.40 9.57 -9.29
N THR A 35 -4.41 9.65 -10.18
CA THR A 35 -4.32 9.04 -11.53
C THR A 35 -3.26 9.72 -12.39
N GLN A 36 -3.04 11.02 -12.23
CA GLN A 36 -1.93 11.73 -12.91
C GLN A 36 -0.56 11.24 -12.43
N SER A 37 -0.39 11.08 -11.11
CA SER A 37 0.83 10.49 -10.54
C SER A 37 1.04 9.06 -11.03
N TYR A 38 -0.01 8.25 -11.06
CA TYR A 38 0.03 6.89 -11.58
C TYR A 38 0.48 6.85 -13.05
N THR A 39 -0.15 7.66 -13.90
CA THR A 39 0.16 7.72 -15.34
C THR A 39 1.62 8.08 -15.58
N LEU A 40 2.15 9.03 -14.83
CA LEU A 40 3.53 9.49 -14.99
C LEU A 40 4.56 8.41 -14.60
N ASN A 41 4.29 7.60 -13.58
CA ASN A 41 5.29 6.71 -12.98
C ASN A 41 5.10 5.23 -13.34
N ILE A 42 3.88 4.80 -13.63
CA ILE A 42 3.53 3.38 -13.82
C ILE A 42 3.09 3.12 -15.26
N GLY A 43 2.14 3.90 -15.76
CA GLY A 43 1.65 3.77 -17.13
C GLY A 43 0.26 4.39 -17.33
N ASN A 44 -0.13 4.53 -18.60
CA ASN A 44 -1.36 5.18 -19.03
C ASN A 44 -2.58 4.25 -19.11
N HIS A 45 -2.48 3.06 -18.56
CA HIS A 45 -3.56 2.07 -18.50
C HIS A 45 -4.52 2.28 -17.30
N ILE A 46 -4.37 3.39 -16.56
CA ILE A 46 -5.30 3.78 -15.50
C ILE A 46 -6.46 4.60 -16.05
N VAL A 47 -7.67 4.26 -15.60
CA VAL A 47 -8.91 4.97 -15.93
C VAL A 47 -9.31 5.86 -14.75
N HIS A 48 -9.37 7.18 -14.98
CA HIS A 48 -9.88 8.15 -14.02
C HIS A 48 -11.42 8.14 -14.08
N LYS A 49 -12.06 7.36 -13.22
CA LYS A 49 -13.51 7.18 -13.21
C LYS A 49 -13.97 6.70 -11.83
N ASN A 50 -15.16 7.09 -11.40
CA ASN A 50 -15.75 6.45 -10.22
C ASN A 50 -16.05 4.98 -10.56
N ILE A 51 -15.75 4.06 -9.65
CA ILE A 51 -15.93 2.62 -9.88
C ILE A 51 -17.39 2.25 -10.16
N TYR A 52 -18.35 2.99 -9.61
CA TYR A 52 -19.78 2.81 -9.90
C TYR A 52 -20.13 3.09 -11.39
N ASP A 53 -19.35 3.94 -12.06
CA ASP A 53 -19.54 4.33 -13.46
C ASP A 53 -18.74 3.45 -14.43
N VAL A 54 -17.93 2.54 -13.93
CA VAL A 54 -17.13 1.62 -14.75
C VAL A 54 -17.99 0.46 -15.22
N ASN A 55 -18.15 0.33 -16.53
CA ASN A 55 -18.81 -0.84 -17.11
C ASN A 55 -17.86 -2.05 -17.03
N ILE A 56 -18.40 -3.20 -16.65
CA ILE A 56 -17.61 -4.43 -16.51
C ILE A 56 -16.94 -4.85 -17.83
N THR A 57 -17.52 -4.49 -18.97
CA THR A 57 -16.96 -4.75 -20.30
C THR A 57 -15.73 -3.92 -20.63
N GLU A 58 -15.52 -2.78 -19.93
CA GLU A 58 -14.31 -1.95 -20.06
C GLU A 58 -13.11 -2.60 -19.37
N ILE A 59 -13.35 -3.51 -18.43
CA ILE A 59 -12.31 -4.18 -17.65
C ILE A 59 -11.86 -5.43 -18.40
N PRO A 60 -10.59 -5.58 -18.77
CA PRO A 60 -10.09 -6.79 -19.44
C PRO A 60 -10.04 -7.99 -18.47
N ASP A 61 -9.95 -9.20 -19.01
CA ASP A 61 -9.67 -10.39 -18.20
C ASP A 61 -8.23 -10.39 -17.74
N ALA A 62 -8.00 -10.92 -16.54
CA ALA A 62 -6.69 -10.99 -15.92
C ALA A 62 -6.53 -12.24 -15.03
N ASP A 63 -5.27 -12.58 -14.73
CA ASP A 63 -4.96 -13.69 -13.83
C ASP A 63 -5.19 -13.32 -12.36
N ILE A 64 -4.94 -12.05 -12.01
CA ILE A 64 -5.00 -11.53 -10.63
C ILE A 64 -5.77 -10.21 -10.60
N LEU A 65 -6.66 -10.07 -9.62
CA LEU A 65 -7.30 -8.81 -9.25
C LEU A 65 -6.63 -8.28 -7.97
N ILE A 66 -6.15 -7.05 -8.00
CA ILE A 66 -5.59 -6.39 -6.81
C ILE A 66 -6.37 -5.12 -6.48
N GLY A 67 -6.31 -4.68 -5.21
CA GLY A 67 -6.90 -3.40 -4.82
C GLY A 67 -7.00 -3.20 -3.31
N GLY A 68 -7.31 -1.96 -2.92
CA GLY A 68 -7.55 -1.59 -1.54
C GLY A 68 -8.73 -0.64 -1.46
N PHE A 69 -9.95 -1.16 -1.31
CA PHE A 69 -11.14 -0.29 -1.26
C PHE A 69 -11.11 0.64 -0.05
N PRO A 70 -11.53 1.91 -0.20
CA PRO A 70 -11.57 2.87 0.90
C PRO A 70 -12.43 2.39 2.09
N CYS A 71 -11.89 2.53 3.29
CA CYS A 71 -12.54 2.13 4.54
C CYS A 71 -12.56 3.28 5.54
N LEU A 72 -13.10 4.44 5.15
CA LEU A 72 -13.11 5.63 6.00
C LEU A 72 -13.92 5.43 7.29
N GLY A 73 -14.98 4.62 7.27
CA GLY A 73 -15.78 4.27 8.44
C GLY A 73 -15.05 3.37 9.45
N PHE A 74 -14.07 2.57 9.01
CA PHE A 74 -13.32 1.65 9.88
C PHE A 74 -12.05 2.26 10.47
N THR A 75 -11.63 3.45 10.02
CA THR A 75 -10.36 4.04 10.44
C THR A 75 -10.39 4.38 11.94
N VAL A 76 -9.49 3.79 12.72
CA VAL A 76 -9.34 4.04 14.17
C VAL A 76 -9.13 5.54 14.49
N ALA A 77 -8.54 6.29 13.56
CA ALA A 77 -8.36 7.74 13.67
C ALA A 77 -9.68 8.54 13.75
N LYS A 78 -10.84 7.95 13.39
CA LYS A 78 -12.17 8.56 13.57
C LYS A 78 -12.70 8.44 15.01
N GLY A 79 -12.06 7.67 15.88
CA GLY A 79 -12.52 7.47 17.25
C GLY A 79 -13.94 6.90 17.32
N LYS A 80 -14.83 7.54 18.11
CA LYS A 80 -16.23 7.11 18.32
C LYS A 80 -17.14 7.32 17.10
N SER A 81 -16.74 8.10 16.09
CA SER A 81 -17.54 8.37 14.89
C SER A 81 -17.39 7.31 13.77
N ARG A 82 -17.04 6.09 14.14
CA ARG A 82 -16.93 4.94 13.22
C ARG A 82 -18.33 4.37 12.95
N GLU A 83 -18.70 4.26 11.67
CA GLU A 83 -20.00 3.79 11.24
C GLU A 83 -19.89 2.68 10.20
N LEU A 84 -20.72 1.63 10.30
CA LEU A 84 -20.77 0.55 9.31
C LEU A 84 -21.46 0.97 8.01
N GLU A 85 -22.46 1.82 8.11
CA GLU A 85 -23.34 2.24 7.00
C GLU A 85 -22.77 3.38 6.15
N CYS A 86 -21.54 3.80 6.42
CA CYS A 86 -20.84 4.79 5.60
C CYS A 86 -20.72 4.29 4.14
N GLU A 87 -21.06 5.13 3.17
CA GLU A 87 -21.00 4.83 1.73
C GLU A 87 -19.65 4.22 1.31
N TYR A 88 -18.56 4.76 1.82
CA TYR A 88 -17.22 4.22 1.57
C TYR A 88 -17.01 2.79 2.07
N ASN A 89 -17.77 2.36 3.06
CA ASN A 89 -17.71 0.98 3.57
C ASN A 89 -18.47 0.00 2.66
N GLN A 90 -19.19 0.48 1.67
CA GLN A 90 -19.91 -0.35 0.68
C GLN A 90 -19.05 -0.63 -0.58
N LEU A 91 -17.90 0.03 -0.72
CA LEU A 91 -17.04 -0.14 -1.91
C LEU A 91 -16.44 -1.55 -2.06
N PHE A 92 -16.46 -2.37 -0.99
CA PHE A 92 -16.14 -3.79 -1.12
C PHE A 92 -17.12 -4.51 -2.07
N LYS A 93 -18.37 -4.03 -2.19
CA LYS A 93 -19.35 -4.60 -3.12
C LYS A 93 -18.94 -4.40 -4.57
N GLU A 94 -18.33 -3.25 -4.88
CA GLU A 94 -17.80 -2.99 -6.20
C GLU A 94 -16.59 -3.88 -6.52
N TYR A 95 -15.74 -4.12 -5.51
CA TYR A 95 -14.67 -5.11 -5.64
C TYR A 95 -15.25 -6.51 -5.90
N SER A 96 -16.29 -6.93 -5.14
CA SER A 96 -16.98 -8.20 -5.36
C SER A 96 -17.65 -8.28 -6.73
N ARG A 97 -18.27 -7.19 -7.21
CA ARG A 97 -18.88 -7.12 -8.56
C ARG A 97 -17.87 -7.43 -9.66
N VAL A 98 -16.68 -6.84 -9.56
CA VAL A 98 -15.61 -7.10 -10.52
C VAL A 98 -15.05 -8.53 -10.35
N LEU A 99 -14.87 -8.98 -9.11
CA LEU A 99 -14.42 -10.33 -8.78
C LEU A 99 -15.36 -11.39 -9.37
N GLU A 100 -16.67 -11.22 -9.20
CA GLU A 100 -17.70 -12.10 -9.72
C GLU A 100 -17.71 -12.15 -11.25
N ALA A 101 -17.62 -10.98 -11.90
CA ALA A 101 -17.70 -10.90 -13.35
C ALA A 101 -16.44 -11.37 -14.08
N LYS A 102 -15.26 -11.09 -13.52
CA LYS A 102 -13.96 -11.38 -14.16
C LYS A 102 -13.32 -12.69 -13.70
N GLN A 103 -13.72 -13.20 -12.57
CA GLN A 103 -13.28 -14.49 -12.02
C GLN A 103 -11.77 -14.76 -12.19
N PRO A 104 -10.88 -13.84 -11.77
CA PRO A 104 -9.45 -14.04 -11.83
C PRO A 104 -9.05 -15.30 -11.03
N LYS A 105 -7.93 -15.92 -11.36
CA LYS A 105 -7.43 -17.08 -10.59
C LYS A 105 -7.17 -16.75 -9.13
N TYR A 106 -6.69 -15.53 -8.89
CA TYR A 106 -6.31 -15.03 -7.57
C TYR A 106 -6.77 -13.60 -7.36
N PHE A 107 -6.91 -13.20 -6.10
CA PHE A 107 -7.07 -11.80 -5.78
C PHE A 107 -6.28 -11.38 -4.53
N VAL A 108 -5.98 -10.09 -4.42
CA VAL A 108 -5.34 -9.46 -3.26
C VAL A 108 -6.11 -8.21 -2.88
N VAL A 109 -6.55 -8.14 -1.63
CA VAL A 109 -7.13 -6.93 -1.05
C VAL A 109 -6.27 -6.44 0.09
N GLU A 110 -5.95 -5.14 0.10
CA GLU A 110 -5.35 -4.47 1.25
C GLU A 110 -6.39 -3.64 2.00
N ASN A 111 -6.28 -3.60 3.32
CA ASN A 111 -7.10 -2.72 4.13
C ASN A 111 -6.46 -2.35 5.48
N VAL A 112 -7.03 -1.34 6.15
CA VAL A 112 -6.60 -0.94 7.49
C VAL A 112 -7.00 -1.97 8.54
N THR A 113 -6.19 -2.12 9.61
CA THR A 113 -6.48 -3.06 10.70
C THR A 113 -7.76 -2.71 11.47
N GLY A 114 -8.24 -1.46 11.35
CA GLY A 114 -9.51 -1.03 11.92
C GLY A 114 -10.74 -1.79 11.43
N ILE A 115 -10.65 -2.45 10.23
CA ILE A 115 -11.74 -3.24 9.66
C ILE A 115 -12.13 -4.43 10.55
N GLN A 116 -11.22 -4.92 11.38
CA GLN A 116 -11.46 -6.02 12.33
C GLN A 116 -11.28 -5.59 13.81
N SER A 117 -11.37 -4.28 14.11
CA SER A 117 -11.15 -3.75 15.44
C SER A 117 -12.45 -3.54 16.19
N GLY A 118 -12.73 -4.37 17.18
CA GLY A 118 -13.98 -4.43 17.96
C GLY A 118 -14.98 -5.40 17.35
N GLU A 119 -15.87 -5.93 18.18
CA GLU A 119 -16.77 -7.05 17.87
C GLU A 119 -17.62 -6.78 16.62
N LYS A 120 -18.33 -5.64 16.60
CA LYS A 120 -19.20 -5.23 15.49
C LYS A 120 -18.46 -5.19 14.13
N PHE A 121 -17.23 -4.65 14.10
CA PHE A 121 -16.46 -4.55 12.87
C PHE A 121 -15.85 -5.90 12.47
N LYS A 122 -15.46 -6.70 13.45
CA LYS A 122 -14.98 -8.06 13.23
C LYS A 122 -16.08 -8.95 12.65
N ASP A 123 -17.29 -8.85 13.18
CA ASP A 123 -18.45 -9.55 12.65
C ASP A 123 -18.75 -9.16 11.20
N PHE A 124 -18.81 -7.85 10.91
CA PHE A 124 -19.01 -7.34 9.55
C PHE A 124 -17.90 -7.79 8.60
N PHE A 125 -16.64 -7.78 9.03
CA PHE A 125 -15.52 -8.24 8.25
C PHE A 125 -15.67 -9.71 7.86
N HIS A 126 -15.97 -10.59 8.83
CA HIS A 126 -16.07 -12.03 8.58
C HIS A 126 -17.35 -12.41 7.84
N ASN A 127 -18.51 -11.94 8.34
CA ASN A 127 -19.82 -12.41 7.90
C ASN A 127 -20.37 -11.65 6.69
N VAL A 128 -19.80 -10.50 6.36
CA VAL A 128 -20.22 -9.71 5.19
C VAL A 128 -19.12 -9.62 4.15
N ILE A 129 -17.95 -9.06 4.50
CA ILE A 129 -16.89 -8.79 3.51
C ILE A 129 -16.26 -10.09 3.01
N LEU A 130 -15.71 -10.92 3.93
CA LEU A 130 -15.04 -12.17 3.50
C LEU A 130 -16.04 -13.14 2.87
N LYS A 131 -17.28 -13.17 3.36
CA LYS A 131 -18.34 -14.00 2.79
C LYS A 131 -18.69 -13.54 1.37
N SER A 132 -18.78 -12.23 1.12
CA SER A 132 -19.00 -11.69 -0.24
C SER A 132 -17.91 -12.16 -1.20
N PHE A 133 -16.65 -12.09 -0.81
CA PHE A 133 -15.55 -12.56 -1.65
C PHE A 133 -15.57 -14.07 -1.86
N SER A 134 -15.85 -14.85 -0.81
CA SER A 134 -15.86 -16.32 -0.90
C SER A 134 -17.00 -16.84 -1.76
N SER A 135 -18.10 -16.11 -1.90
CA SER A 135 -19.26 -16.51 -2.71
C SER A 135 -19.29 -15.92 -4.13
N SER A 136 -18.30 -15.10 -4.51
CA SER A 136 -18.26 -14.49 -5.86
C SER A 136 -17.99 -15.54 -6.96
N GLY A 137 -18.82 -15.54 -8.01
CA GLY A 137 -18.71 -16.45 -9.16
C GLY A 137 -18.76 -17.93 -8.74
N ILE A 138 -17.77 -18.73 -9.15
CA ILE A 138 -17.63 -20.14 -8.73
C ILE A 138 -17.05 -20.31 -7.32
N GLY A 139 -16.85 -19.20 -6.62
CA GLY A 139 -16.35 -19.15 -5.25
C GLY A 139 -14.83 -19.08 -5.13
N TYR A 140 -14.39 -18.58 -3.96
CA TYR A 140 -12.99 -18.42 -3.61
C TYR A 140 -12.70 -18.95 -2.21
N ARG A 141 -11.54 -19.60 -2.05
CA ARG A 141 -10.93 -19.83 -0.74
C ARG A 141 -10.24 -18.53 -0.32
N VAL A 142 -10.63 -17.97 0.82
CA VAL A 142 -10.19 -16.66 1.29
C VAL A 142 -9.41 -16.81 2.59
N LYS A 143 -8.23 -16.19 2.64
CA LYS A 143 -7.36 -16.12 3.81
C LYS A 143 -6.97 -14.67 4.06
N TYR A 144 -6.66 -14.31 5.30
CA TYR A 144 -6.12 -12.98 5.60
C TYR A 144 -5.09 -13.03 6.73
N GLU A 145 -4.17 -12.07 6.67
CA GLU A 145 -3.17 -11.84 7.73
C GLU A 145 -2.96 -10.34 7.93
N VAL A 146 -2.45 -9.98 9.12
CA VAL A 146 -1.99 -8.62 9.41
C VAL A 146 -0.49 -8.56 9.19
N LEU A 147 -0.07 -7.85 8.17
CA LEU A 147 1.34 -7.63 7.87
C LEU A 147 1.80 -6.28 8.41
N THR A 148 3.06 -6.21 8.84
CA THR A 148 3.72 -4.98 9.30
C THR A 148 4.79 -4.59 8.28
N SER A 149 4.68 -3.41 7.69
CA SER A 149 5.56 -2.98 6.59
C SER A 149 7.06 -2.96 6.97
N SER A 150 7.38 -2.66 8.24
CA SER A 150 8.78 -2.66 8.70
C SER A 150 9.44 -4.05 8.70
N ASP A 151 8.66 -5.13 8.64
CA ASP A 151 9.19 -6.49 8.54
C ASP A 151 9.71 -6.82 7.13
N PHE A 152 9.38 -5.93 6.16
CA PHE A 152 9.74 -6.03 4.74
C PHE A 152 10.76 -4.96 4.29
N GLY A 153 11.43 -4.28 5.24
CA GLY A 153 12.41 -3.25 4.88
C GLY A 153 11.81 -1.88 4.57
N VAL A 154 10.57 -1.62 4.97
CA VAL A 154 9.98 -0.28 4.92
C VAL A 154 10.31 0.45 6.22
N PRO A 155 10.88 1.66 6.22
CA PRO A 155 11.24 2.39 7.44
C PRO A 155 10.01 2.99 8.15
N GLN A 156 8.92 2.21 8.23
CA GLN A 156 7.64 2.61 8.81
C GLN A 156 6.92 1.44 9.47
N ASN A 157 6.43 1.63 10.68
CA ASN A 157 5.56 0.66 11.38
C ASN A 157 4.10 0.82 10.95
N ARG A 158 3.78 0.38 9.72
CA ARG A 158 2.44 0.40 9.14
C ARG A 158 1.86 -1.01 9.13
N LYS A 159 0.76 -1.21 9.85
CA LYS A 159 0.05 -2.50 9.87
C LYS A 159 -1.12 -2.48 8.89
N ARG A 160 -1.28 -3.54 8.11
CA ARG A 160 -2.36 -3.71 7.15
C ARG A 160 -2.90 -5.14 7.15
N VAL A 161 -4.20 -5.25 7.00
CA VAL A 161 -4.84 -6.53 6.69
C VAL A 161 -4.63 -6.79 5.20
N ILE A 162 -4.07 -7.94 4.89
CA ILE A 162 -3.94 -8.44 3.52
C ILE A 162 -4.85 -9.66 3.41
N ILE A 163 -5.75 -9.63 2.43
CA ILE A 163 -6.66 -10.72 2.11
C ILE A 163 -6.21 -11.34 0.80
N LEU A 164 -6.02 -12.65 0.78
CA LEU A 164 -5.67 -13.42 -0.40
C LEU A 164 -6.82 -14.36 -0.74
N GLY A 165 -7.22 -14.40 -2.00
CA GLY A 165 -8.22 -15.33 -2.50
C GLY A 165 -7.69 -16.20 -3.62
N THR A 166 -8.10 -17.46 -3.61
CA THR A 166 -7.83 -18.45 -4.65
C THR A 166 -9.14 -19.01 -5.14
N ARG A 167 -9.41 -18.92 -6.44
CA ARG A 167 -10.62 -19.45 -7.06
C ARG A 167 -10.71 -20.96 -6.82
N ASN A 168 -11.91 -21.48 -6.57
CA ASN A 168 -12.12 -22.83 -6.07
C ASN A 168 -11.63 -23.95 -7.01
N ASP A 169 -11.55 -23.69 -8.31
CA ASP A 169 -11.01 -24.64 -9.32
C ASP A 169 -9.46 -24.65 -9.38
N ILE A 170 -8.77 -23.77 -8.66
CA ILE A 170 -7.31 -23.67 -8.64
C ILE A 170 -6.79 -24.45 -7.42
N ALA A 171 -5.93 -25.43 -7.63
CA ALA A 171 -5.45 -26.31 -6.55
C ALA A 171 -4.45 -25.63 -5.60
N VAL A 172 -3.56 -24.77 -6.15
CA VAL A 172 -2.45 -24.17 -5.38
C VAL A 172 -2.76 -22.75 -4.94
N GLU A 173 -2.53 -22.48 -3.66
CA GLU A 173 -2.81 -21.18 -3.03
C GLU A 173 -1.54 -20.36 -2.79
N PRO A 174 -1.60 -19.00 -2.90
CA PRO A 174 -0.51 -18.16 -2.48
C PRO A 174 -0.30 -18.23 -0.97
N LYS A 175 0.96 -18.08 -0.55
CA LYS A 175 1.32 -17.93 0.86
C LYS A 175 1.39 -16.46 1.23
N PHE A 176 1.29 -16.13 2.51
CA PHE A 176 1.69 -14.82 2.97
C PHE A 176 3.22 -14.71 3.00
N PRO A 177 3.79 -13.54 2.66
CA PRO A 177 5.23 -13.38 2.73
C PRO A 177 5.69 -13.43 4.18
N LEU A 178 6.77 -14.15 4.42
CA LEU A 178 7.43 -14.17 5.72
C LEU A 178 8.19 -12.86 5.93
N LYS A 179 8.43 -12.50 7.17
CA LYS A 179 9.31 -11.40 7.55
C LYS A 179 10.69 -11.60 6.89
N VAL A 180 11.22 -10.56 6.25
CA VAL A 180 12.45 -10.65 5.46
C VAL A 180 13.67 -10.02 6.13
N ILE A 181 13.46 -9.16 7.14
CA ILE A 181 14.53 -8.55 7.93
C ILE A 181 14.19 -8.56 9.43
N GLU A 182 15.17 -8.83 10.29
CA GLU A 182 15.02 -8.74 11.75
C GLU A 182 15.30 -7.32 12.24
N GLU A 183 16.44 -6.75 11.83
CA GLU A 183 16.82 -5.39 12.15
C GLU A 183 16.10 -4.40 11.25
N LYS A 184 15.14 -3.68 11.83
CA LYS A 184 14.28 -2.74 11.09
C LYS A 184 15.04 -1.52 10.60
N LEU A 185 14.69 -1.03 9.41
CA LEU A 185 15.16 0.25 8.91
C LEU A 185 14.57 1.40 9.71
N THR A 186 15.36 2.45 9.90
CA THR A 186 15.06 3.61 10.72
C THR A 186 14.75 4.84 9.86
N LEU A 187 14.27 5.90 10.50
CA LEU A 187 14.13 7.19 9.83
C LEU A 187 15.47 7.72 9.32
N LYS A 188 16.56 7.49 10.09
CA LYS A 188 17.91 7.91 9.71
C LYS A 188 18.32 7.24 8.38
N ASP A 189 18.07 5.93 8.24
CA ASP A 189 18.37 5.22 7.00
C ASP A 189 17.60 5.80 5.79
N ALA A 190 16.38 6.33 6.02
CA ALA A 190 15.49 6.76 4.96
C ALA A 190 15.71 8.20 4.48
N ILE A 191 16.00 9.13 5.39
CA ILE A 191 15.91 10.57 5.08
C ILE A 191 17.09 11.43 5.55
N ASN A 192 18.14 10.84 6.17
CA ASN A 192 19.24 11.62 6.72
C ASN A 192 20.13 12.28 5.65
N ASP A 193 20.13 11.80 4.44
CA ASP A 193 20.86 12.32 3.28
C ASP A 193 20.12 13.47 2.57
N LEU A 194 18.84 13.70 2.89
CA LEU A 194 18.07 14.80 2.30
C LEU A 194 18.41 16.13 2.99
N PRO A 195 18.44 17.24 2.23
CA PRO A 195 18.63 18.58 2.80
C PRO A 195 17.57 18.91 3.86
N LEU A 196 18.00 19.63 4.91
CA LEU A 196 17.03 20.08 5.92
C LEU A 196 16.06 21.14 5.35
N GLU A 197 16.56 22.01 4.49
CA GLU A 197 15.74 23.02 3.80
C GLU A 197 15.06 22.42 2.56
N TYR A 198 13.99 23.08 2.11
CA TYR A 198 13.32 22.69 0.87
C TYR A 198 14.26 22.85 -0.33
N ASP A 199 14.33 21.83 -1.16
CA ASP A 199 15.17 21.81 -2.36
C ASP A 199 14.34 21.39 -3.57
N LEU A 200 14.07 22.33 -4.47
CA LEU A 200 13.25 22.10 -5.67
C LEU A 200 13.99 21.31 -6.75
N THR A 201 15.31 21.09 -6.61
CA THR A 201 16.06 20.21 -7.50
C THR A 201 15.79 18.74 -7.19
N ILE A 202 15.29 18.44 -5.99
CA ILE A 202 14.86 17.11 -5.59
C ILE A 202 13.34 17.01 -5.75
N ASN A 203 12.86 16.09 -6.57
CA ASN A 203 11.44 15.91 -6.85
C ASN A 203 10.61 15.80 -5.57
N ASN A 204 9.62 16.69 -5.42
CA ASN A 204 8.71 16.74 -4.27
C ASN A 204 9.40 16.99 -2.90
N HIS A 205 10.63 17.51 -2.85
CA HIS A 205 11.27 17.88 -1.58
C HIS A 205 10.79 19.26 -1.08
N ILE A 206 9.48 19.39 -1.01
CA ILE A 206 8.72 20.52 -0.51
C ILE A 206 7.69 20.07 0.51
N GLY A 207 7.09 20.99 1.23
CA GLY A 207 6.08 20.65 2.23
C GLY A 207 5.17 21.84 2.59
N ASN A 208 4.39 21.63 3.65
CA ASN A 208 3.49 22.64 4.17
C ASN A 208 4.17 23.52 5.23
N SER A 209 3.86 24.80 5.24
CA SER A 209 4.35 25.79 6.20
C SER A 209 3.70 25.73 7.60
N HIS A 210 2.98 24.66 7.91
CA HIS A 210 2.32 24.52 9.20
C HIS A 210 3.31 24.45 10.36
N LYS A 211 3.04 25.24 11.41
CA LYS A 211 3.86 25.26 12.63
C LYS A 211 4.00 23.86 13.23
N VAL A 212 5.20 23.54 13.65
CA VAL A 212 5.48 22.31 14.39
C VAL A 212 4.84 22.38 15.78
N LYS A 213 4.04 21.35 16.10
CA LYS A 213 3.52 21.13 17.47
C LYS A 213 3.87 19.69 17.86
N ILE A 214 4.26 19.50 19.11
CA ILE A 214 4.52 18.18 19.70
C ILE A 214 3.60 18.04 20.91
N ASN A 215 2.55 17.23 20.76
CA ASN A 215 1.52 17.06 21.79
C ASN A 215 0.91 15.65 21.83
N GLN A 216 1.63 14.65 21.37
CA GLN A 216 1.22 13.25 21.35
C GLN A 216 0.04 12.89 20.42
N TYR A 217 -0.67 13.86 19.82
CA TYR A 217 -1.66 13.54 18.80
C TYR A 217 -1.03 12.93 17.55
N VAL A 218 -1.81 12.09 16.85
CA VAL A 218 -1.42 11.54 15.56
C VAL A 218 -0.97 12.69 14.64
N GLY A 219 0.24 12.61 14.08
CA GLY A 219 0.83 13.66 13.25
C GLY A 219 1.56 14.78 14.02
N ASN A 220 1.47 14.82 15.35
CA ASN A 220 2.24 15.74 16.20
C ASN A 220 3.19 15.01 17.16
N ARG A 221 3.48 13.73 16.89
CA ARG A 221 4.40 12.94 17.69
C ARG A 221 5.83 13.30 17.34
N GLN A 222 6.68 13.40 18.38
CA GLN A 222 8.13 13.45 18.17
C GLN A 222 8.58 12.16 17.49
N LEU A 223 9.30 12.30 16.38
CA LEU A 223 9.96 11.19 15.71
C LEU A 223 11.34 10.93 16.28
N ASP A 224 11.76 9.68 16.26
CA ASP A 224 13.07 9.21 16.70
C ASP A 224 13.87 8.76 15.48
N TRP A 225 15.06 9.34 15.28
CA TRP A 225 15.95 9.00 14.17
C TRP A 225 16.29 7.51 14.09
N ASN A 226 16.39 6.85 15.23
CA ASN A 226 16.84 5.46 15.33
C ASN A 226 15.70 4.45 15.35
N LYS A 227 14.48 4.87 14.98
CA LYS A 227 13.31 4.01 14.90
C LYS A 227 12.59 4.15 13.56
N PRO A 228 11.84 3.11 13.13
CA PRO A 228 10.90 3.24 12.02
C PRO A 228 9.85 4.32 12.34
N SER A 229 9.41 5.06 11.32
CA SER A 229 8.32 6.03 11.46
C SER A 229 7.03 5.36 11.94
N PRO A 230 6.21 6.04 12.74
CA PRO A 230 4.79 5.71 12.84
C PRO A 230 4.10 5.78 11.47
N THR A 231 2.89 5.22 11.38
CA THR A 231 2.12 5.24 10.12
C THR A 231 1.89 6.66 9.60
N ILE A 232 2.33 6.92 8.37
CA ILE A 232 1.94 8.10 7.58
C ILE A 232 0.51 7.89 7.11
N THR A 233 -0.37 8.85 7.37
CA THR A 233 -1.80 8.75 7.05
C THR A 233 -2.20 9.70 5.93
N GLY A 234 -3.18 9.30 5.10
CA GLY A 234 -3.68 10.12 3.98
C GLY A 234 -4.55 11.33 4.38
N ARG A 235 -4.75 11.58 5.68
CA ARG A 235 -5.67 12.63 6.17
C ARG A 235 -5.13 14.05 6.11
N GLY A 236 -3.87 14.27 5.75
CA GLY A 236 -3.18 15.54 5.90
C GLY A 236 -3.77 16.75 5.16
N SER A 237 -4.72 16.55 4.22
CA SER A 237 -5.20 17.65 3.38
C SER A 237 -6.61 18.14 3.72
N ARG A 238 -7.48 17.30 4.26
CA ARG A 238 -8.93 17.58 4.30
C ARG A 238 -9.48 18.15 5.61
N THR A 239 -8.71 18.14 6.69
CA THR A 239 -9.22 18.50 8.02
C THR A 239 -8.49 19.67 8.67
N GLY A 240 -7.66 20.43 7.93
CA GLY A 240 -6.92 21.59 8.46
C GLY A 240 -5.92 21.30 9.58
N GLY A 241 -5.81 20.05 10.00
CA GLY A 241 -4.89 19.59 11.03
C GLY A 241 -3.75 18.79 10.46
N ALA A 242 -2.53 19.09 10.87
CA ALA A 242 -1.34 18.39 10.42
C ALA A 242 -1.35 16.94 10.90
N VAL A 243 -1.57 16.03 9.98
CA VAL A 243 -1.33 14.59 10.19
C VAL A 243 0.04 14.19 9.67
N ILE A 244 0.85 15.17 9.25
CA ILE A 244 2.23 15.00 8.81
C ILE A 244 3.13 15.21 10.01
N HIS A 245 3.92 14.22 10.36
CA HIS A 245 4.81 14.29 11.52
C HIS A 245 5.81 15.43 11.41
N PRO A 246 6.19 16.07 12.55
CA PRO A 246 7.36 16.92 12.60
C PRO A 246 8.61 16.14 12.13
N HIS A 247 9.49 16.81 11.37
CA HIS A 247 10.82 16.29 11.12
C HIS A 247 11.55 16.05 12.45
N PRO A 248 12.40 15.01 12.58
CA PRO A 248 13.11 14.74 13.83
C PRO A 248 13.87 15.95 14.40
N ASN A 249 14.40 16.83 13.53
CA ASN A 249 15.07 18.08 13.93
C ASN A 249 14.12 19.19 14.39
N ARG A 250 12.80 19.00 14.33
CA ARG A 250 11.74 19.92 14.83
C ARG A 250 11.62 21.27 14.14
N HIS A 251 12.37 21.58 13.11
CA HIS A 251 12.29 22.87 12.40
C HIS A 251 11.06 23.00 11.50
N ARG A 252 10.66 21.89 10.90
CA ARG A 252 9.51 21.81 9.98
C ARG A 252 8.82 20.44 10.09
N ARG A 253 7.79 20.25 9.31
CA ARG A 253 7.19 18.95 9.11
C ARG A 253 7.94 18.21 8.00
N LEU A 254 7.76 16.90 7.95
CA LEU A 254 8.31 16.08 6.86
C LEU A 254 7.85 16.63 5.50
N THR A 255 8.76 16.66 4.55
CA THR A 255 8.44 16.97 3.14
C THR A 255 7.69 15.83 2.48
N ILE A 256 7.14 16.09 1.29
CA ILE A 256 6.48 15.06 0.47
C ILE A 256 7.50 13.96 0.12
N ARG A 257 8.74 14.33 -0.27
CA ARG A 257 9.81 13.37 -0.58
C ARG A 257 10.21 12.52 0.61
N GLU A 258 10.36 13.12 1.79
CA GLU A 258 10.65 12.37 3.02
C GLU A 258 9.53 11.37 3.34
N CYS A 259 8.27 11.79 3.25
CA CYS A 259 7.13 10.88 3.42
C CYS A 259 7.12 9.76 2.36
N ALA A 260 7.46 10.08 1.12
CA ALA A 260 7.54 9.11 0.02
C ALA A 260 8.62 8.04 0.28
N ARG A 261 9.83 8.45 0.68
CA ARG A 261 10.91 7.52 1.06
C ARG A 261 10.55 6.65 2.27
N ILE A 262 9.93 7.24 3.29
CA ILE A 262 9.44 6.49 4.47
C ILE A 262 8.36 5.46 4.07
N GLN A 263 7.56 5.75 3.05
CA GLN A 263 6.57 4.85 2.48
C GLN A 263 7.16 3.89 1.43
N SER A 264 8.45 3.98 1.15
CA SER A 264 9.20 3.18 0.18
C SER A 264 8.89 3.46 -1.31
N PHE A 265 8.44 4.66 -1.64
CA PHE A 265 8.42 5.11 -3.03
C PHE A 265 9.82 5.50 -3.49
N PRO A 266 10.25 5.11 -4.69
CA PRO A 266 11.56 5.46 -5.24
C PRO A 266 11.71 6.96 -5.49
N ASP A 267 12.95 7.47 -5.53
CA ASP A 267 13.21 8.91 -5.66
C ASP A 267 12.81 9.48 -7.02
N ASN A 268 12.78 8.66 -8.06
CA ASN A 268 12.27 9.05 -9.37
C ASN A 268 10.73 9.05 -9.46
N PHE A 269 10.01 8.56 -8.43
CA PHE A 269 8.56 8.62 -8.41
C PHE A 269 8.09 10.06 -8.11
N ILE A 270 7.35 10.66 -9.04
CA ILE A 270 6.90 12.05 -8.97
C ILE A 270 5.41 12.10 -8.64
N PHE A 271 5.05 12.74 -7.53
CA PHE A 271 3.67 12.99 -7.16
C PHE A 271 3.15 14.27 -7.81
N GLN A 272 1.94 14.20 -8.36
CA GLN A 272 1.25 15.32 -9.00
C GLN A 272 0.16 15.89 -8.08
N GLY A 273 -0.12 17.19 -8.26
CA GLY A 273 -1.17 17.89 -7.55
C GLY A 273 -0.68 18.81 -6.43
N SER A 274 -1.61 19.28 -5.62
CA SER A 274 -1.31 20.10 -4.45
C SER A 274 -0.49 19.35 -3.41
N ASN A 275 0.25 20.05 -2.55
CA ASN A 275 0.98 19.42 -1.45
C ASN A 275 0.09 18.51 -0.59
N GLY A 276 -1.15 18.96 -0.33
CA GLY A 276 -2.14 18.15 0.41
C GLY A 276 -2.50 16.87 -0.30
N ALA A 277 -2.71 16.92 -1.61
CA ALA A 277 -3.00 15.74 -2.44
C ALA A 277 -1.80 14.77 -2.49
N CYS A 278 -0.58 15.27 -2.63
CA CYS A 278 0.63 14.44 -2.59
C CYS A 278 0.77 13.68 -1.26
N TYR A 279 0.57 14.35 -0.13
CA TYR A 279 0.56 13.68 1.18
C TYR A 279 -0.56 12.66 1.32
N ALA A 280 -1.75 12.95 0.78
CA ALA A 280 -2.88 12.02 0.79
C ALA A 280 -2.59 10.77 -0.04
N GLN A 281 -2.03 10.92 -1.24
CA GLN A 281 -1.61 9.83 -2.11
C GLN A 281 -0.62 8.90 -1.40
N ILE A 282 0.44 9.46 -0.78
CA ILE A 282 1.45 8.70 -0.05
C ILE A 282 0.83 7.97 1.14
N GLY A 283 0.04 8.66 1.95
CA GLY A 283 -0.55 8.09 3.17
C GLY A 283 -1.60 7.01 2.90
N ASN A 284 -2.31 7.08 1.78
CA ASN A 284 -3.29 6.08 1.37
C ASN A 284 -2.63 4.85 0.72
N ALA A 285 -1.44 5.00 0.15
CA ALA A 285 -0.79 3.93 -0.60
C ALA A 285 -0.36 2.74 0.27
N VAL A 286 -0.37 1.57 -0.34
CA VAL A 286 0.39 0.40 0.15
C VAL A 286 1.88 0.67 -0.11
N PRO A 287 2.79 0.43 0.87
CA PRO A 287 4.22 0.59 0.62
C PRO A 287 4.70 -0.31 -0.52
N PRO A 288 5.32 0.23 -1.58
CA PRO A 288 5.72 -0.55 -2.75
C PRO A 288 6.62 -1.76 -2.45
N ILE A 289 7.57 -1.63 -1.51
CA ILE A 289 8.44 -2.76 -1.13
C ILE A 289 7.63 -3.88 -0.46
N MET A 290 6.70 -3.56 0.45
CA MET A 290 5.81 -4.56 1.04
C MET A 290 4.95 -5.23 -0.04
N SER A 291 4.44 -4.45 -1.00
CA SER A 291 3.69 -4.96 -2.15
C SER A 291 4.52 -5.92 -3.01
N PHE A 292 5.81 -5.62 -3.24
CA PHE A 292 6.72 -6.52 -3.97
C PHE A 292 6.80 -7.89 -3.31
N PHE A 293 6.96 -7.97 -1.99
CA PHE A 293 7.04 -9.25 -1.28
C PHE A 293 5.71 -10.01 -1.30
N ILE A 294 4.58 -9.31 -1.27
CA ILE A 294 3.26 -9.92 -1.46
C ILE A 294 3.13 -10.48 -2.89
N ALA A 295 3.42 -9.67 -3.90
CA ALA A 295 3.36 -10.06 -5.31
C ALA A 295 4.27 -11.26 -5.61
N ASN A 296 5.45 -11.29 -5.02
CA ASN A 296 6.43 -12.34 -5.24
C ASN A 296 5.91 -13.74 -4.85
N GLN A 297 4.94 -13.83 -3.90
CA GLN A 297 4.32 -15.09 -3.51
C GLN A 297 3.45 -15.72 -4.61
N PHE A 298 3.07 -14.94 -5.61
CA PHE A 298 2.27 -15.43 -6.74
C PHE A 298 3.12 -15.98 -7.88
N ARG A 299 4.40 -15.63 -7.99
CA ARG A 299 5.27 -16.06 -9.10
C ARG A 299 5.37 -17.59 -9.25
N PRO A 300 5.57 -18.39 -8.17
CA PRO A 300 5.61 -19.84 -8.27
C PRO A 300 4.31 -20.46 -8.79
N LEU A 301 3.16 -19.82 -8.54
CA LEU A 301 1.85 -20.28 -9.01
C LEU A 301 1.70 -20.24 -10.53
N PHE A 302 2.59 -19.50 -11.20
CA PHE A 302 2.69 -19.40 -12.65
C PHE A 302 3.95 -20.06 -13.21
N GLY A 303 4.60 -20.95 -12.44
CA GLY A 303 5.81 -21.66 -12.86
C GLY A 303 7.07 -20.79 -12.91
N LEU A 304 7.07 -19.63 -12.25
CA LEU A 304 8.21 -18.70 -12.22
C LEU A 304 8.94 -18.79 -10.89
N LYS A 305 10.28 -18.66 -10.93
CA LYS A 305 11.06 -18.48 -9.70
C LYS A 305 10.70 -17.16 -9.02
N LEU A 306 10.91 -17.08 -7.70
CA LEU A 306 10.80 -15.83 -6.96
C LEU A 306 11.69 -14.76 -7.63
N SER A 307 11.19 -13.54 -7.75
CA SER A 307 11.99 -12.40 -8.21
C SER A 307 12.95 -11.99 -7.11
N SER A 308 14.22 -11.82 -7.43
CA SER A 308 15.20 -11.27 -6.50
C SER A 308 14.92 -9.79 -6.26
N PHE A 309 15.09 -9.33 -5.02
CA PHE A 309 15.05 -7.92 -4.70
C PHE A 309 16.30 -7.23 -5.28
N GLN A 310 16.09 -6.30 -6.21
CA GLN A 310 17.18 -5.59 -6.90
C GLN A 310 17.21 -4.12 -6.43
N PRO A 311 18.17 -3.72 -5.57
CA PRO A 311 18.21 -2.36 -5.00
C PRO A 311 18.19 -1.25 -6.04
N ILE A 312 18.88 -1.44 -7.16
CA ILE A 312 18.97 -0.44 -8.24
C ILE A 312 17.59 -0.07 -8.83
N GLN A 313 16.65 -1.01 -8.85
CA GLN A 313 15.30 -0.76 -9.36
C GLN A 313 14.46 0.14 -8.45
N TRP A 314 14.83 0.19 -7.16
CA TRP A 314 14.07 0.93 -6.15
C TRP A 314 14.49 2.38 -6.04
N GLN A 315 15.72 2.74 -6.46
CA GLN A 315 16.26 4.09 -6.37
C GLN A 315 16.00 4.75 -5.00
N LEU A 316 16.25 3.98 -3.94
CA LEU A 316 16.12 4.38 -2.55
C LEU A 316 17.48 4.29 -1.86
N PRO A 317 17.87 5.26 -1.02
CA PRO A 317 19.18 5.28 -0.38
C PRO A 317 19.45 4.05 0.49
N TYR A 318 18.39 3.45 1.02
CA TYR A 318 18.44 2.29 1.92
C TYR A 318 18.15 0.94 1.24
N ALA A 319 17.94 0.91 -0.07
CA ALA A 319 17.58 -0.35 -0.75
C ALA A 319 18.69 -1.42 -0.64
N SER A 320 19.97 -1.02 -0.67
CA SER A 320 21.09 -1.94 -0.44
C SER A 320 21.11 -2.50 0.97
N LEU A 321 20.74 -1.70 1.98
CA LEU A 321 20.65 -2.16 3.37
C LEU A 321 19.59 -3.25 3.54
N ILE A 322 18.48 -3.20 2.80
CA ILE A 322 17.48 -4.27 2.80
C ILE A 322 18.13 -5.58 2.34
N LEU A 323 18.83 -5.53 1.20
CA LEU A 323 19.49 -6.72 0.65
C LEU A 323 20.56 -7.29 1.60
N ASP A 324 21.35 -6.43 2.23
CA ASP A 324 22.39 -6.84 3.17
C ASP A 324 21.78 -7.51 4.42
N ARG A 325 20.73 -6.92 4.99
CA ARG A 325 20.02 -7.49 6.14
C ARG A 325 19.30 -8.81 5.78
N MET A 326 18.77 -8.94 4.56
CA MET A 326 18.22 -10.22 4.06
C MET A 326 19.29 -11.29 3.91
N LYS A 327 20.51 -10.96 3.48
CA LYS A 327 21.64 -11.91 3.31
C LYS A 327 22.17 -12.43 4.64
N LEU A 328 22.24 -11.58 5.67
CA LEU A 328 22.65 -12.00 7.01
C LEU A 328 21.72 -13.07 7.60
N GLU A 329 20.46 -13.10 7.15
CA GLU A 329 19.45 -14.08 7.55
C GLU A 329 19.29 -15.26 6.57
N SER A 330 20.18 -15.40 5.60
CA SER A 330 20.07 -16.32 4.45
C SER A 330 20.03 -17.83 4.78
N ASN A 331 20.07 -18.24 6.03
CA ASN A 331 19.56 -19.54 6.45
C ASN A 331 18.04 -19.71 6.24
N PHE A 332 17.31 -18.62 6.04
CA PHE A 332 15.88 -18.58 5.82
C PHE A 332 15.47 -19.01 4.39
N PHE A 333 16.29 -18.69 3.39
CA PHE A 333 16.02 -19.05 1.99
C PHE A 333 16.46 -20.49 1.64
N LYS A 334 17.28 -21.13 2.48
CA LYS A 334 17.71 -22.54 2.25
C LYS A 334 16.64 -23.58 2.56
N ASN A 335 15.62 -23.23 3.36
CA ASN A 335 14.55 -24.14 3.77
C ASN A 335 13.25 -24.01 2.94
N VAL A 336 13.24 -23.21 1.87
CA VAL A 336 12.15 -23.21 0.88
C VAL A 336 12.54 -24.15 -0.25
N THR A 337 12.67 -25.42 0.06
CA THR A 337 12.60 -26.49 -0.94
C THR A 337 11.14 -26.62 -1.37
N PHE A 338 10.92 -26.56 -2.68
CA PHE A 338 9.68 -26.72 -3.42
C PHE A 338 9.06 -28.11 -3.25
#